data_a89bf87637fae54cef6bbed2879ba5c8
#
_entry.id   a89bf87637fae54cef6bbed2879ba5c8
#
_cell.length_a   1.000
_cell.length_b   1.000
_cell.length_c   1.000
_cell.angle_alpha   90.00
_cell.angle_beta   90.00
_cell.angle_gamma   90.00
#
_symmetry.space_group_name_H-M   'P 1'
#
loop_
_entity.id
_entity.type
_entity.pdbx_description
1 polymer ?
#
loop_
_entity_poly.entity_id
_entity_poly.type
_entity_poly.pdbx_seq_one_letter_code
_entity_poly.pdbx_strand_id
1 'polypeptide(L)'
;MMAAPAFGKVASYTLQAVCYVAFMTVVGYFATSPSYEHLPPGMAVVKLSFQHAGQRKEACRERSAEELAKLAPNMRAASVCPRERAPVNVDVRMDDKPLFAVAAPPSGLAKDGASTVYRRVAVPAGEHRFTARLTDTADGSGAVDATRTVNLPPGRVLVIDFDAKAGGFVFRG
;
A
#
# COMPACT_ATOMS: atom_id res chain seq x y z
N MET A 1 -43.79 46.94 -24.23
CA MET A 1 -42.97 46.18 -23.29
C MET A 1 -43.74 45.97 -22.01
N MET A 2 -44.32 44.77 -21.81
CA MET A 2 -45.08 44.46 -20.59
C MET A 2 -44.07 44.08 -19.48
N ALA A 3 -44.00 44.87 -18.42
CA ALA A 3 -43.24 44.53 -17.21
C ALA A 3 -43.87 43.28 -16.58
N ALA A 4 -43.13 42.20 -16.51
CA ALA A 4 -43.55 40.99 -15.80
C ALA A 4 -43.83 41.35 -14.32
N PRO A 5 -44.95 40.88 -13.75
CA PRO A 5 -45.39 41.30 -12.44
C PRO A 5 -44.34 40.98 -11.39
N ALA A 6 -43.98 41.96 -10.57
CA ALA A 6 -43.00 41.84 -9.46
C ALA A 6 -43.32 40.67 -8.51
N PHE A 7 -44.55 40.27 -8.40
CA PHE A 7 -45.05 39.15 -7.61
C PHE A 7 -44.48 37.80 -8.04
N GLY A 8 -44.25 37.56 -9.33
CA GLY A 8 -43.65 36.30 -9.82
C GLY A 8 -42.19 36.17 -9.46
N LYS A 9 -41.45 37.29 -9.44
CA LYS A 9 -40.02 37.27 -9.04
C LYS A 9 -39.84 37.00 -7.55
N VAL A 10 -40.67 37.63 -6.71
CA VAL A 10 -40.60 37.39 -5.25
C VAL A 10 -40.96 35.94 -4.92
N ALA A 11 -42.03 35.38 -5.51
CA ALA A 11 -42.38 33.98 -5.30
C ALA A 11 -41.24 33.01 -5.75
N SER A 12 -40.57 33.31 -6.88
CA SER A 12 -39.45 32.53 -7.37
C SER A 12 -38.25 32.56 -6.42
N TYR A 13 -37.87 33.73 -5.91
CA TYR A 13 -36.75 33.85 -4.95
C TYR A 13 -37.10 33.20 -3.61
N THR A 14 -38.33 33.27 -3.14
CA THR A 14 -38.76 32.59 -1.91
C THR A 14 -38.66 31.07 -2.06
N LEU A 15 -39.13 30.52 -3.18
CA LEU A 15 -39.06 29.10 -3.47
C LEU A 15 -37.59 28.65 -3.56
N GLN A 16 -36.76 29.42 -4.23
CA GLN A 16 -35.31 29.13 -4.34
C GLN A 16 -34.64 29.15 -2.96
N ALA A 17 -34.92 30.11 -2.11
CA ALA A 17 -34.39 30.18 -0.76
C ALA A 17 -34.82 28.96 0.07
N VAL A 18 -36.07 28.54 0.00
CA VAL A 18 -36.55 27.32 0.67
C VAL A 18 -35.86 26.09 0.18
N CYS A 19 -35.65 25.93 -1.14
CA CYS A 19 -34.92 24.81 -1.70
C CYS A 19 -33.47 24.79 -1.24
N TYR A 20 -32.79 25.93 -1.18
CA TYR A 20 -31.41 25.99 -0.68
C TYR A 20 -31.31 25.65 0.81
N VAL A 21 -32.23 26.18 1.63
CA VAL A 21 -32.27 25.85 3.07
C VAL A 21 -32.49 24.35 3.27
N ALA A 22 -33.47 23.78 2.57
CA ALA A 22 -33.75 22.34 2.64
C ALA A 22 -32.53 21.51 2.21
N PHE A 23 -31.91 21.86 1.10
CA PHE A 23 -30.69 21.17 0.61
C PHE A 23 -29.55 21.28 1.62
N MET A 24 -29.27 22.49 2.12
CA MET A 24 -28.18 22.68 3.10
C MET A 24 -28.46 21.96 4.42
N THR A 25 -29.72 21.86 4.84
CA THR A 25 -30.08 21.10 6.04
C THR A 25 -29.84 19.62 5.84
N VAL A 26 -30.24 19.07 4.69
CA VAL A 26 -29.97 17.65 4.36
C VAL A 26 -28.47 17.37 4.29
N VAL A 27 -27.72 18.20 3.57
CA VAL A 27 -26.25 18.04 3.48
C VAL A 27 -25.61 18.18 4.85
N GLY A 28 -25.98 19.20 5.64
CA GLY A 28 -25.46 19.40 7.00
C GLY A 28 -25.77 18.23 7.94
N TYR A 29 -26.97 17.68 7.86
CA TYR A 29 -27.36 16.51 8.62
C TYR A 29 -26.46 15.30 8.27
N PHE A 30 -26.35 14.94 6.99
CA PHE A 30 -25.56 13.79 6.56
C PHE A 30 -24.04 14.00 6.65
N ALA A 31 -23.57 15.24 6.78
CA ALA A 31 -22.18 15.55 7.05
C ALA A 31 -21.76 15.23 8.50
N THR A 32 -22.72 15.23 9.43
CA THR A 32 -22.46 15.03 10.86
C THR A 32 -23.16 13.81 11.45
N SER A 33 -24.12 13.21 10.74
CA SER A 33 -24.94 12.10 11.22
C SER A 33 -25.24 11.11 10.08
N PRO A 34 -25.16 9.79 10.31
CA PRO A 34 -24.66 9.16 11.53
C PRO A 34 -23.14 9.34 11.71
N SER A 35 -22.65 9.36 12.93
CA SER A 35 -21.20 9.37 13.18
C SER A 35 -20.60 8.10 12.58
N TYR A 36 -19.69 8.27 11.64
CA TYR A 36 -19.07 7.14 10.94
C TYR A 36 -17.88 6.62 11.76
N GLU A 37 -18.05 5.45 12.35
CA GLU A 37 -16.98 4.76 13.06
C GLU A 37 -16.27 3.79 12.10
N HIS A 38 -15.04 4.14 11.72
CA HIS A 38 -14.20 3.31 10.85
C HIS A 38 -13.71 2.03 11.53
N LEU A 39 -13.73 1.99 12.84
CA LEU A 39 -13.13 0.94 13.63
C LEU A 39 -14.00 0.70 14.86
N PRO A 40 -14.35 -0.57 15.17
CA PRO A 40 -15.06 -0.89 16.39
C PRO A 40 -14.30 -0.41 17.64
N PRO A 41 -15.00 -0.06 18.73
CA PRO A 41 -14.36 0.29 20.00
C PRO A 41 -13.40 -0.81 20.47
N GLY A 42 -12.27 -0.42 21.03
CA GLY A 42 -11.26 -1.36 21.51
C GLY A 42 -10.38 -2.00 20.42
N MET A 43 -10.49 -1.56 19.17
CA MET A 43 -9.67 -2.06 18.08
C MET A 43 -8.60 -1.04 17.67
N ALA A 44 -7.49 -1.55 17.16
CA ALA A 44 -6.43 -0.81 16.48
C ALA A 44 -6.29 -1.34 15.04
N VAL A 45 -5.47 -0.70 14.23
CA VAL A 45 -5.25 -1.09 12.83
C VAL A 45 -3.78 -1.41 12.61
N VAL A 46 -3.50 -2.54 11.98
CA VAL A 46 -2.18 -2.87 11.47
C VAL A 46 -2.19 -2.76 9.95
N LYS A 47 -1.24 -2.00 9.42
CA LYS A 47 -0.99 -1.86 7.98
C LYS A 47 0.37 -2.44 7.65
N LEU A 48 0.42 -3.30 6.64
CA LEU A 48 1.66 -3.71 5.99
C LEU A 48 1.71 -2.98 4.64
N SER A 49 2.68 -2.08 4.47
CA SER A 49 2.75 -1.24 3.27
C SER A 49 4.19 -0.90 2.93
N PHE A 50 4.70 -1.47 1.84
CA PHE A 50 6.03 -1.19 1.33
C PHE A 50 6.16 -1.52 -0.16
N GLN A 51 7.25 -1.08 -0.74
CA GLN A 51 7.68 -1.44 -2.10
C GLN A 51 9.13 -1.91 -2.03
N HIS A 52 9.39 -3.12 -2.54
CA HIS A 52 10.71 -3.73 -2.55
C HIS A 52 10.94 -4.50 -3.84
N ALA A 53 12.14 -4.40 -4.41
CA ALA A 53 12.53 -5.14 -5.60
C ALA A 53 13.22 -6.45 -5.18
N GLY A 54 12.58 -7.58 -5.49
CA GLY A 54 13.18 -8.88 -5.28
C GLY A 54 14.52 -9.03 -6.02
N GLN A 55 15.33 -9.98 -5.60
CA GLN A 55 16.59 -10.30 -6.25
C GLN A 55 16.35 -10.79 -7.68
N ARG A 56 17.34 -10.70 -8.54
CA ARG A 56 17.26 -11.29 -9.88
C ARG A 56 17.21 -12.80 -9.77
N LYS A 57 16.36 -13.45 -10.58
CA LYS A 57 16.23 -14.92 -10.58
C LYS A 57 17.50 -15.62 -11.05
N GLU A 58 18.20 -14.99 -11.97
CA GLU A 58 19.43 -15.55 -12.54
C GLU A 58 20.56 -14.54 -12.43
N ALA A 59 21.75 -15.06 -12.24
CA ALA A 59 22.98 -14.27 -12.24
C ALA A 59 23.31 -13.73 -13.64
N CYS A 60 24.03 -12.62 -13.71
CA CYS A 60 24.59 -12.15 -14.96
C CYS A 60 25.63 -13.17 -15.46
N ARG A 61 25.56 -13.48 -16.78
CA ARG A 61 26.61 -14.27 -17.43
C ARG A 61 27.47 -13.37 -18.34
N GLU A 62 28.73 -13.68 -18.41
CA GLU A 62 29.63 -13.05 -19.37
C GLU A 62 29.40 -13.62 -20.77
N ARG A 63 29.50 -12.76 -21.78
CA ARG A 63 29.44 -13.15 -23.17
C ARG A 63 30.80 -13.63 -23.64
N SER A 64 30.82 -14.70 -24.46
CA SER A 64 32.06 -15.13 -25.10
C SER A 64 32.51 -14.13 -26.16
N ALA A 65 33.81 -14.19 -26.52
CA ALA A 65 34.37 -13.34 -27.60
C ALA A 65 33.64 -13.56 -28.91
N GLU A 66 33.17 -14.78 -29.20
CA GLU A 66 32.42 -15.13 -30.39
C GLU A 66 31.01 -14.51 -30.40
N GLU A 67 30.33 -14.49 -29.25
CA GLU A 67 29.05 -13.82 -29.11
C GLU A 67 29.19 -12.31 -29.30
N LEU A 68 30.25 -11.72 -28.72
CA LEU A 68 30.52 -10.28 -28.88
C LEU A 68 30.86 -9.90 -30.33
N ALA A 69 31.58 -10.75 -31.05
CA ALA A 69 31.92 -10.50 -32.46
C ALA A 69 30.70 -10.46 -33.40
N LYS A 70 29.63 -11.21 -33.03
CA LYS A 70 28.37 -11.26 -33.80
C LYS A 70 27.47 -10.06 -33.55
N LEU A 71 27.74 -9.25 -32.53
CA LEU A 71 26.92 -8.08 -32.20
C LEU A 71 27.46 -6.82 -32.85
N ALA A 72 26.53 -5.90 -33.20
CA ALA A 72 26.91 -4.58 -33.66
C ALA A 72 27.75 -3.84 -32.59
N PRO A 73 28.72 -2.99 -32.99
CA PRO A 73 29.65 -2.35 -32.05
C PRO A 73 28.99 -1.65 -30.85
N ASN A 74 27.83 -1.01 -31.07
CA ASN A 74 27.05 -0.32 -30.06
C ASN A 74 26.24 -1.24 -29.12
N MET A 75 26.17 -2.54 -29.43
CA MET A 75 25.43 -3.54 -28.64
C MET A 75 26.36 -4.54 -27.92
N ARG A 76 27.66 -4.34 -28.00
CA ARG A 76 28.69 -5.21 -27.39
C ARG A 76 28.83 -4.99 -25.91
N ALA A 77 27.78 -5.36 -25.14
CA ALA A 77 27.90 -5.40 -23.68
C ALA A 77 28.59 -6.69 -23.25
N ALA A 78 29.60 -6.59 -22.38
CA ALA A 78 30.40 -7.73 -21.92
C ALA A 78 29.58 -8.78 -21.16
N SER A 79 28.48 -8.38 -20.54
CA SER A 79 27.60 -9.28 -19.78
C SER A 79 26.15 -9.21 -20.23
N VAL A 80 25.43 -10.31 -20.06
CA VAL A 80 23.97 -10.42 -20.20
C VAL A 80 23.39 -10.66 -18.83
N CYS A 81 22.54 -9.73 -18.41
CA CYS A 81 21.86 -9.84 -17.11
C CYS A 81 20.37 -10.03 -17.36
N PRO A 82 19.80 -11.21 -17.04
CA PRO A 82 18.36 -11.40 -17.01
C PRO A 82 17.71 -10.38 -16.10
N ARG A 83 16.59 -9.80 -16.52
CA ARG A 83 15.95 -8.70 -15.79
C ARG A 83 14.89 -9.20 -14.82
N GLU A 84 14.36 -10.41 -15.04
CA GLU A 84 13.30 -10.98 -14.22
C GLU A 84 13.72 -11.11 -12.77
N ARG A 85 12.85 -10.67 -11.87
CA ARG A 85 13.07 -10.69 -10.43
C ARG A 85 12.25 -11.77 -9.76
N ALA A 86 12.72 -12.23 -8.62
CA ALA A 86 11.98 -13.11 -7.74
C ALA A 86 10.79 -12.38 -7.11
N PRO A 87 9.70 -13.08 -6.79
CA PRO A 87 8.64 -12.52 -5.97
C PRO A 87 9.14 -12.21 -4.57
N VAL A 88 8.54 -11.22 -3.93
CA VAL A 88 8.78 -10.88 -2.54
C VAL A 88 7.74 -11.60 -1.69
N ASN A 89 8.17 -12.50 -0.83
CA ASN A 89 7.32 -13.21 0.12
C ASN A 89 7.45 -12.55 1.48
N VAL A 90 6.32 -12.22 2.08
CA VAL A 90 6.27 -11.61 3.42
C VAL A 90 5.30 -12.37 4.29
N ASP A 91 5.77 -12.74 5.46
CA ASP A 91 4.98 -13.32 6.53
C ASP A 91 5.04 -12.41 7.75
N VAL A 92 3.89 -12.02 8.26
CA VAL A 92 3.76 -11.23 9.49
C VAL A 92 2.88 -11.98 10.47
N ARG A 93 3.37 -12.14 11.68
CA ARG A 93 2.68 -12.80 12.78
C ARG A 93 2.44 -11.80 13.91
N MET A 94 1.34 -11.96 14.61
CA MET A 94 1.00 -11.25 15.82
C MET A 94 0.74 -12.28 16.93
N ASP A 95 1.48 -12.21 18.02
CA ASP A 95 1.38 -13.16 19.15
C ASP A 95 1.45 -14.62 18.68
N ASP A 96 2.42 -14.90 17.78
CA ASP A 96 2.66 -16.18 17.12
C ASP A 96 1.54 -16.68 16.17
N LYS A 97 0.45 -15.91 16.03
CA LYS A 97 -0.61 -16.23 15.05
C LYS A 97 -0.34 -15.53 13.72
N PRO A 98 -0.60 -16.18 12.58
CA PRO A 98 -0.42 -15.55 11.28
C PRO A 98 -1.39 -14.37 11.12
N LEU A 99 -0.85 -13.20 10.73
CA LEU A 99 -1.63 -12.00 10.46
C LEU A 99 -1.68 -11.70 8.97
N PHE A 100 -0.53 -11.75 8.31
CA PHE A 100 -0.41 -11.60 6.86
C PHE A 100 0.55 -12.64 6.30
N ALA A 101 0.18 -13.27 5.19
CA ALA A 101 1.06 -14.08 4.36
C ALA A 101 0.84 -13.62 2.91
N VAL A 102 1.84 -13.01 2.31
CA VAL A 102 1.74 -12.37 0.99
C VAL A 102 2.90 -12.77 0.12
N ALA A 103 2.60 -13.30 -1.07
CA ALA A 103 3.55 -13.46 -2.15
C ALA A 103 3.28 -12.36 -3.20
N ALA A 104 4.13 -11.36 -3.27
CA ALA A 104 3.98 -10.23 -4.18
C ALA A 104 4.86 -10.41 -5.42
N PRO A 105 4.28 -10.60 -6.61
CA PRO A 105 5.05 -10.72 -7.84
C PRO A 105 5.72 -9.38 -8.20
N PRO A 106 6.84 -9.41 -8.94
CA PRO A 106 7.44 -8.20 -9.47
C PRO A 106 6.53 -7.53 -10.48
N SER A 107 6.52 -6.20 -10.47
CA SER A 107 5.70 -5.39 -11.37
C SER A 107 6.27 -5.33 -12.79
N GLY A 108 5.41 -4.91 -13.73
CA GLY A 108 5.76 -4.74 -15.14
C GLY A 108 5.64 -6.02 -15.96
N LEU A 109 5.49 -5.86 -17.28
CA LEU A 109 5.36 -6.97 -18.24
C LEU A 109 6.61 -7.87 -18.27
N ALA A 110 7.78 -7.28 -18.10
CA ALA A 110 9.06 -8.00 -18.03
C ALA A 110 9.38 -8.55 -16.63
N LYS A 111 8.48 -8.37 -15.65
CA LYS A 111 8.66 -8.81 -14.25
C LYS A 111 9.99 -8.32 -13.64
N ASP A 112 10.40 -7.11 -13.99
CA ASP A 112 11.66 -6.51 -13.57
C ASP A 112 11.52 -5.34 -12.59
N GLY A 113 10.27 -4.93 -12.33
CA GLY A 113 9.94 -3.86 -11.39
C GLY A 113 9.88 -4.34 -9.93
N ALA A 114 9.69 -3.39 -9.03
CA ALA A 114 9.52 -3.68 -7.61
C ALA A 114 8.15 -4.29 -7.31
N SER A 115 8.11 -5.21 -6.38
CA SER A 115 6.87 -5.74 -5.80
C SER A 115 6.27 -4.72 -4.83
N THR A 116 4.96 -4.53 -4.88
CA THR A 116 4.24 -3.64 -3.98
C THR A 116 3.32 -4.47 -3.08
N VAL A 117 3.40 -4.24 -1.79
CA VAL A 117 2.56 -4.89 -0.79
C VAL A 117 1.74 -3.84 -0.07
N TYR A 118 0.44 -4.07 0.01
CA TYR A 118 -0.47 -3.32 0.87
C TYR A 118 -1.51 -4.26 1.48
N ARG A 119 -1.53 -4.33 2.80
CA ARG A 119 -2.54 -5.06 3.57
C ARG A 119 -2.95 -4.24 4.78
N ARG A 120 -4.21 -4.38 5.17
CA ARG A 120 -4.76 -3.70 6.35
C ARG A 120 -5.69 -4.66 7.07
N VAL A 121 -5.57 -4.69 8.40
CA VAL A 121 -6.46 -5.49 9.25
C VAL A 121 -6.71 -4.74 10.57
N ALA A 122 -7.92 -4.87 11.10
CA ALA A 122 -8.23 -4.46 12.45
C ALA A 122 -7.81 -5.57 13.43
N VAL A 123 -7.15 -5.17 14.52
CA VAL A 123 -6.69 -6.07 15.58
C VAL A 123 -7.16 -5.54 16.94
N PRO A 124 -7.29 -6.36 17.97
CA PRO A 124 -7.56 -5.88 19.32
C PRO A 124 -6.51 -4.84 19.74
N ALA A 125 -6.93 -3.84 20.51
CA ALA A 125 -5.99 -2.93 21.15
C ALA A 125 -5.30 -3.62 22.32
N GLY A 126 -4.04 -3.26 22.57
CA GLY A 126 -3.23 -3.83 23.63
C GLY A 126 -1.76 -3.93 23.27
N GLU A 127 -1.01 -4.60 24.13
CA GLU A 127 0.39 -4.93 23.84
C GLU A 127 0.46 -6.22 23.05
N HIS A 128 1.13 -6.16 21.87
CA HIS A 128 1.27 -7.28 20.95
C HIS A 128 2.70 -7.42 20.48
N ARG A 129 3.13 -8.67 20.30
CA ARG A 129 4.41 -9.00 19.70
C ARG A 129 4.22 -9.28 18.21
N PHE A 130 4.87 -8.47 17.39
CA PHE A 130 4.90 -8.63 15.95
C PHE A 130 6.21 -9.27 15.51
N THR A 131 6.12 -10.31 14.69
CA THR A 131 7.26 -10.91 14.00
C THR A 131 6.99 -10.80 12.51
N ALA A 132 7.92 -10.16 11.78
CA ALA A 132 7.85 -10.00 10.34
C ALA A 132 9.05 -10.69 9.70
N ARG A 133 8.81 -11.42 8.61
CA ARG A 133 9.82 -12.11 7.82
C ARG A 133 9.62 -11.79 6.35
N LEU A 134 10.69 -11.41 5.66
CA LEU A 134 10.70 -11.16 4.23
C LEU A 134 11.75 -12.04 3.55
N THR A 135 11.38 -12.64 2.43
CA THR A 135 12.29 -13.31 1.51
C THR A 135 12.11 -12.74 0.11
N ASP A 136 13.18 -12.39 -0.56
CA ASP A 136 13.20 -11.76 -1.86
C ASP A 136 14.03 -12.50 -2.92
N THR A 137 14.46 -13.72 -2.59
CA THR A 137 15.21 -14.63 -3.46
C THR A 137 14.34 -15.75 -4.00
N ALA A 138 14.71 -16.33 -5.13
CA ALA A 138 13.97 -17.42 -5.75
C ALA A 138 14.03 -18.73 -4.95
N ASP A 139 15.13 -18.96 -4.24
CA ASP A 139 15.39 -20.15 -3.41
C ASP A 139 14.94 -19.97 -1.95
N GLY A 140 14.42 -18.80 -1.59
CA GLY A 140 13.99 -18.49 -0.22
C GLY A 140 15.13 -18.22 0.75
N SER A 141 16.36 -18.13 0.27
CA SER A 141 17.53 -17.75 1.08
C SER A 141 17.52 -16.28 1.46
N GLY A 142 18.37 -15.86 2.39
CA GLY A 142 18.54 -14.44 2.71
C GLY A 142 17.32 -13.78 3.35
N ALA A 143 16.56 -14.53 4.16
CA ALA A 143 15.43 -13.98 4.88
C ALA A 143 15.84 -12.85 5.83
N VAL A 144 15.08 -11.75 5.81
CA VAL A 144 15.19 -10.66 6.77
C VAL A 144 14.06 -10.79 7.78
N ASP A 145 14.43 -10.97 9.04
CA ASP A 145 13.50 -11.13 10.14
C ASP A 145 13.56 -9.92 11.08
N ALA A 146 12.40 -9.52 11.62
CA ALA A 146 12.33 -8.53 12.68
C ALA A 146 11.22 -8.88 13.66
N THR A 147 11.50 -8.65 14.95
CA THR A 147 10.51 -8.84 16.02
C THR A 147 10.42 -7.55 16.84
N ARG A 148 9.20 -7.10 17.13
CA ARG A 148 8.95 -5.93 17.96
C ARG A 148 7.68 -6.07 18.77
N THR A 149 7.76 -5.73 20.06
CA THR A 149 6.59 -5.56 20.91
C THR A 149 6.13 -4.12 20.83
N VAL A 150 4.85 -3.91 20.56
CA VAL A 150 4.23 -2.60 20.40
C VAL A 150 2.94 -2.53 21.19
N ASN A 151 2.77 -1.47 21.97
CA ASN A 151 1.50 -1.17 22.61
C ASN A 151 0.62 -0.37 21.63
N LEU A 152 -0.55 -0.91 21.30
CA LEU A 152 -1.53 -0.34 20.39
C LEU A 152 -2.75 0.19 21.14
N PRO A 153 -2.83 1.47 21.48
CA PRO A 153 -4.05 2.06 22.01
C PRO A 153 -5.22 1.92 21.03
N PRO A 154 -6.47 1.92 21.50
CA PRO A 154 -7.65 1.93 20.64
C PRO A 154 -7.58 3.07 19.60
N GLY A 155 -7.96 2.78 18.35
CA GLY A 155 -7.92 3.73 17.24
C GLY A 155 -6.54 3.99 16.63
N ARG A 156 -5.46 3.47 17.23
CA ARG A 156 -4.09 3.66 16.72
C ARG A 156 -3.87 2.85 15.44
N VAL A 157 -3.00 3.37 14.58
CA VAL A 157 -2.55 2.69 13.36
C VAL A 157 -1.07 2.37 13.50
N LEU A 158 -0.72 1.08 13.42
CA LEU A 158 0.66 0.62 13.27
C LEU A 158 0.94 0.38 11.80
N VAL A 159 1.99 1.00 11.28
CA VAL A 159 2.50 0.75 9.92
C VAL A 159 3.76 -0.09 10.02
N ILE A 160 3.74 -1.25 9.38
CA ILE A 160 4.89 -2.12 9.17
C ILE A 160 5.38 -1.85 7.75
N ASP A 161 6.57 -1.29 7.65
CA ASP A 161 7.25 -0.92 6.41
C ASP A 161 8.52 -1.74 6.25
N PHE A 162 9.02 -1.90 5.03
CA PHE A 162 10.31 -2.53 4.76
C PHE A 162 11.21 -1.52 4.04
N ASP A 163 12.28 -1.12 4.70
CA ASP A 163 13.28 -0.21 4.15
C ASP A 163 14.63 -0.92 4.07
N ALA A 164 15.02 -1.28 2.85
CA ALA A 164 16.31 -1.94 2.61
C ALA A 164 17.51 -1.06 3.01
N LYS A 165 17.37 0.29 2.98
CA LYS A 165 18.42 1.22 3.40
C LYS A 165 18.55 1.27 4.93
N ALA A 166 17.45 1.09 5.63
CA ALA A 166 17.43 0.99 7.09
C ALA A 166 17.80 -0.41 7.59
N GLY A 167 18.01 -1.36 6.67
CA GLY A 167 18.41 -2.73 6.98
C GLY A 167 17.28 -3.68 7.31
N GLY A 168 16.02 -3.34 7.03
CA GLY A 168 14.91 -4.26 7.25
C GLY A 168 13.57 -3.62 7.58
N PHE A 169 12.79 -4.29 8.42
CA PHE A 169 11.47 -3.83 8.81
C PHE A 169 11.51 -2.63 9.76
N VAL A 170 10.64 -1.66 9.49
CA VAL A 170 10.43 -0.47 10.30
C VAL A 170 8.99 -0.44 10.80
N PHE A 171 8.80 -0.32 12.10
CA PHE A 171 7.49 -0.26 12.76
C PHE A 171 7.23 1.18 13.19
N ARG A 172 6.19 1.80 12.62
CA ARG A 172 5.80 3.19 12.89
C ARG A 172 4.35 3.22 13.40
N GLY A 173 4.13 3.83 14.54
CA GLY A 173 2.80 3.91 15.13
C GLY A 173 2.67 5.00 16.19
#